data_7419bec3fe3e87e264ef8830571221b9
#
_entry.id   7419bec3fe3e87e264ef8830571221b9
#
_cell.length_a   1.000
_cell.length_b   1.000
_cell.length_c   1.000
_cell.angle_alpha   90.00
_cell.angle_beta   90.00
_cell.angle_gamma   90.00
#
_symmetry.space_group_name_H-M   'P 1'
#
loop_
_entity.id
_entity.type
_entity.pdbx_description
1 polymer ?
#
loop_
_entity_poly.entity_id
_entity_poly.type
_entity_poly.pdbx_seq_one_letter_code
_entity_poly.pdbx_strand_id
1 'polypeptide(L)'
;MKRLLIVITALVVIGCNENQPKNHSPEIALAKIIGNGNQTVVNEVQLYLSDKNAYKLKHKDGLEESGFDGAFENSFDLTFVIIEGLKSINRVVIVDWREDAQHVFDLLNDLSKNALSTCSISRQLADDMMQTQFNISYYLESSESGFLFSTCAKSMGLEIIGIDDGADSFVLSLIPSGNAAKLKTYSQQLKLNIKTYDNRVTS
;
A
#
# COMPACT_ATOMS: atom_id res chain seq x y z
N MET A 1 30.95 18.98 66.21
CA MET A 1 31.07 18.09 65.02
C MET A 1 29.92 18.40 64.05
N LYS A 2 30.23 19.15 63.01
CA LYS A 2 29.22 19.49 61.95
C LYS A 2 29.30 18.41 60.85
N ARG A 3 28.21 17.67 60.62
CA ARG A 3 28.13 16.69 59.55
C ARG A 3 27.74 17.44 58.26
N LEU A 4 28.62 17.40 57.27
CA LEU A 4 28.41 17.93 55.92
C LEU A 4 27.61 16.91 55.14
N LEU A 5 26.39 17.27 54.75
CA LEU A 5 25.52 16.45 53.90
C LEU A 5 25.86 16.80 52.43
N ILE A 6 26.50 15.88 51.71
CA ILE A 6 26.75 16.02 50.28
C ILE A 6 25.54 15.47 49.57
N VAL A 7 24.75 16.36 48.93
CA VAL A 7 23.65 15.98 48.02
C VAL A 7 24.26 15.82 46.64
N ILE A 8 24.34 14.58 46.16
CA ILE A 8 24.72 14.26 44.79
C ILE A 8 23.44 14.35 43.93
N THR A 9 23.33 15.43 43.18
CA THR A 9 22.27 15.59 42.17
C THR A 9 22.70 14.82 40.93
N ALA A 10 22.11 13.64 40.70
CA ALA A 10 22.26 12.92 39.43
C ALA A 10 21.51 13.66 38.33
N LEU A 11 22.24 14.31 37.44
CA LEU A 11 21.69 14.83 36.17
C LEU A 11 21.39 13.62 35.28
N VAL A 12 20.10 13.26 35.20
CA VAL A 12 19.62 12.35 34.15
C VAL A 12 19.56 13.14 32.87
N VAL A 13 20.59 12.99 32.03
CA VAL A 13 20.54 13.48 30.65
C VAL A 13 19.57 12.57 29.90
N ILE A 14 18.32 13.00 29.78
CA ILE A 14 17.36 12.41 28.84
C ILE A 14 17.84 12.82 27.48
N GLY A 15 18.63 11.95 26.84
CA GLY A 15 18.96 12.08 25.44
C GLY A 15 17.66 12.00 24.64
N CYS A 16 17.19 13.14 24.13
CA CYS A 16 16.13 13.17 23.10
C CYS A 16 16.67 12.40 21.90
N ASN A 17 16.14 11.23 21.67
CA ASN A 17 16.41 10.45 20.47
C ASN A 17 15.69 11.14 19.32
N GLU A 18 16.36 12.07 18.62
CA GLU A 18 15.79 12.90 17.53
C GLU A 18 15.38 12.09 16.29
N ASN A 19 15.59 10.77 16.28
CA ASN A 19 15.38 9.89 15.14
C ASN A 19 14.05 9.11 15.14
N GLN A 20 13.12 9.41 16.06
CA GLN A 20 11.79 8.80 15.91
C GLN A 20 11.02 9.56 14.82
N PRO A 21 10.57 8.87 13.75
CA PRO A 21 9.74 9.50 12.73
C PRO A 21 8.49 10.06 13.41
N LYS A 22 8.28 11.37 13.26
CA LYS A 22 7.11 12.05 13.83
C LYS A 22 5.87 11.33 13.31
N ASN A 23 4.92 11.00 14.18
CA ASN A 23 3.64 10.31 13.84
C ASN A 23 2.80 11.00 12.74
N HIS A 24 3.28 12.10 12.18
CA HIS A 24 2.67 12.95 11.17
C HIS A 24 3.50 13.08 9.87
N SER A 25 4.51 12.21 9.65
CA SER A 25 5.23 12.24 8.37
C SER A 25 4.33 11.80 7.21
N PRO A 26 4.56 12.31 5.98
CA PRO A 26 3.79 11.92 4.80
C PRO A 26 3.80 10.41 4.55
N GLU A 27 4.91 9.73 4.83
CA GLU A 27 5.08 8.29 4.68
C GLU A 27 4.15 7.53 5.63
N ILE A 28 4.08 7.95 6.89
CA ILE A 28 3.18 7.35 7.90
C ILE A 28 1.71 7.63 7.55
N ALA A 29 1.40 8.83 7.06
CA ALA A 29 0.07 9.17 6.61
C ALA A 29 -0.36 8.32 5.40
N LEU A 30 0.55 8.11 4.44
CA LEU A 30 0.34 7.24 3.29
C LEU A 30 0.12 5.78 3.74
N ALA A 31 0.98 5.24 4.61
CA ALA A 31 0.84 3.89 5.16
C ALA A 31 -0.52 3.67 5.83
N LYS A 32 -1.00 4.66 6.61
CA LYS A 32 -2.35 4.61 7.23
C LYS A 32 -3.47 4.56 6.18
N ILE A 33 -3.35 5.32 5.10
CA ILE A 33 -4.35 5.34 4.01
C ILE A 33 -4.38 3.99 3.31
N ILE A 34 -3.24 3.51 2.83
CA ILE A 34 -3.14 2.28 2.03
C ILE A 34 -3.45 1.05 2.88
N GLY A 35 -2.93 1.00 4.11
CA GLY A 35 -3.21 -0.05 5.08
C GLY A 35 -4.63 0.00 5.68
N ASN A 36 -5.44 1.00 5.30
CA ASN A 36 -6.77 1.26 5.90
C ASN A 36 -6.72 1.33 7.44
N GLY A 37 -5.73 2.05 7.96
CA GLY A 37 -5.50 2.22 9.39
C GLY A 37 -4.85 1.02 10.10
N ASN A 38 -4.51 -0.04 9.38
CA ASN A 38 -3.85 -1.20 9.99
C ASN A 38 -2.47 -0.82 10.53
N GLN A 39 -2.28 -1.10 11.83
CA GLN A 39 -1.05 -0.70 12.53
C GLN A 39 0.18 -1.48 12.06
N THR A 40 0.02 -2.69 11.51
CA THR A 40 1.15 -3.47 10.98
C THR A 40 1.84 -2.75 9.84
N VAL A 41 1.09 -2.25 8.84
CA VAL A 41 1.66 -1.49 7.70
C VAL A 41 2.34 -0.22 8.20
N VAL A 42 1.73 0.47 9.17
CA VAL A 42 2.32 1.67 9.78
C VAL A 42 3.63 1.34 10.48
N ASN A 43 3.68 0.25 11.25
CA ASN A 43 4.88 -0.16 11.99
C ASN A 43 6.02 -0.56 11.05
N GLU A 44 5.72 -1.23 9.92
CA GLU A 44 6.73 -1.56 8.91
C GLU A 44 7.38 -0.30 8.33
N VAL A 45 6.56 0.67 7.95
CA VAL A 45 7.07 1.95 7.44
C VAL A 45 7.83 2.72 8.53
N GLN A 46 7.36 2.72 9.78
CA GLN A 46 8.08 3.34 10.90
C GLN A 46 9.45 2.70 11.13
N LEU A 47 9.51 1.36 11.13
CA LEU A 47 10.77 0.63 11.30
C LEU A 47 11.76 1.00 10.17
N TYR A 48 11.30 0.97 8.91
CA TYR A 48 12.13 1.34 7.77
C TYR A 48 12.69 2.78 7.88
N LEU A 49 11.84 3.74 8.28
CA LEU A 49 12.24 5.15 8.41
C LEU A 49 13.17 5.41 9.59
N SER A 50 13.00 4.69 10.70
CA SER A 50 13.82 4.88 11.89
C SER A 50 15.12 4.09 11.88
N ASP A 51 15.10 2.87 11.34
CA ASP A 51 16.25 1.97 11.28
C ASP A 51 16.13 1.01 10.08
N LYS A 52 16.68 1.44 8.94
CA LYS A 52 16.69 0.65 7.71
C LYS A 52 17.44 -0.69 7.88
N ASN A 53 18.47 -0.72 8.74
CA ASN A 53 19.23 -1.95 8.97
C ASN A 53 18.44 -2.96 9.81
N ALA A 54 17.70 -2.47 10.82
CA ALA A 54 16.80 -3.33 11.59
C ALA A 54 15.66 -3.87 10.70
N TYR A 55 15.12 -3.05 9.78
CA TYR A 55 14.15 -3.51 8.78
C TYR A 55 14.74 -4.63 7.91
N LYS A 56 15.94 -4.44 7.35
CA LYS A 56 16.64 -5.46 6.56
C LYS A 56 16.83 -6.76 7.32
N LEU A 57 17.30 -6.68 8.55
CA LEU A 57 17.52 -7.88 9.37
C LEU A 57 16.21 -8.63 9.62
N LYS A 58 15.12 -7.91 9.86
CA LYS A 58 13.79 -8.49 10.09
C LYS A 58 13.23 -9.19 8.86
N HIS A 59 13.46 -8.64 7.67
CA HIS A 59 12.88 -9.09 6.40
C HIS A 59 13.90 -9.73 5.45
N LYS A 60 15.02 -10.22 5.98
CA LYS A 60 16.15 -10.71 5.19
C LYS A 60 15.74 -11.69 4.09
N ASP A 61 15.01 -12.74 4.46
CA ASP A 61 14.65 -13.80 3.52
C ASP A 61 13.74 -13.26 2.39
N GLY A 62 12.74 -12.45 2.71
CA GLY A 62 11.86 -11.83 1.71
C GLY A 62 12.58 -10.82 0.82
N LEU A 63 13.58 -10.12 1.33
CA LEU A 63 14.42 -9.22 0.53
C LEU A 63 15.29 -10.02 -0.45
N GLU A 64 15.92 -11.11 0.00
CA GLU A 64 16.72 -12.00 -0.85
C GLU A 64 15.85 -12.64 -1.94
N GLU A 65 14.66 -13.15 -1.61
CA GLU A 65 13.69 -13.69 -2.57
C GLU A 65 13.23 -12.65 -3.61
N SER A 66 13.21 -11.38 -3.24
CA SER A 66 12.86 -10.25 -4.13
C SER A 66 14.06 -9.66 -4.87
N GLY A 67 15.24 -10.28 -4.79
CA GLY A 67 16.46 -9.85 -5.48
C GLY A 67 17.22 -8.70 -4.85
N PHE A 68 16.87 -8.32 -3.59
CA PHE A 68 17.59 -7.29 -2.85
C PHE A 68 18.75 -7.89 -2.02
N ASP A 69 19.65 -8.58 -2.69
CA ASP A 69 20.85 -9.17 -2.10
C ASP A 69 22.13 -8.63 -2.75
N GLY A 70 23.27 -8.94 -2.19
CA GLY A 70 24.58 -8.58 -2.75
C GLY A 70 24.68 -7.09 -3.11
N ALA A 71 24.88 -6.79 -4.41
CA ALA A 71 25.03 -5.43 -4.92
C ALA A 71 23.74 -4.57 -4.78
N PHE A 72 22.57 -5.21 -4.72
CA PHE A 72 21.26 -4.56 -4.64
C PHE A 72 20.69 -4.51 -3.22
N GLU A 73 21.41 -4.99 -2.24
CA GLU A 73 21.00 -5.10 -0.83
C GLU A 73 20.39 -3.82 -0.21
N ASN A 74 20.75 -2.65 -0.72
CA ASN A 74 20.27 -1.35 -0.23
C ASN A 74 19.34 -0.62 -1.20
N SER A 75 18.96 -1.23 -2.32
CA SER A 75 18.18 -0.57 -3.38
C SER A 75 16.66 -0.61 -3.14
N PHE A 76 16.16 -1.41 -2.20
CA PHE A 76 14.73 -1.40 -1.85
C PHE A 76 14.31 -0.05 -1.24
N ASP A 77 13.11 0.35 -1.54
CA ASP A 77 12.56 1.65 -1.20
C ASP A 77 11.26 1.56 -0.39
N LEU A 78 10.61 2.71 -0.19
CA LEU A 78 9.34 2.81 0.53
C LEU A 78 8.21 2.04 -0.17
N THR A 79 8.22 1.95 -1.50
CA THR A 79 7.23 1.20 -2.27
C THR A 79 7.27 -0.27 -1.88
N PHE A 80 8.45 -0.87 -1.88
CA PHE A 80 8.66 -2.24 -1.44
C PHE A 80 8.16 -2.47 0.00
N VAL A 81 8.52 -1.57 0.92
CA VAL A 81 8.11 -1.66 2.34
C VAL A 81 6.59 -1.63 2.51
N ILE A 82 5.91 -0.78 1.73
CA ILE A 82 4.44 -0.71 1.74
C ILE A 82 3.83 -2.01 1.20
N ILE A 83 4.36 -2.53 0.09
CA ILE A 83 3.87 -3.78 -0.52
C ILE A 83 4.04 -4.96 0.45
N GLU A 84 5.21 -5.11 1.06
CA GLU A 84 5.46 -6.17 2.06
C GLU A 84 4.55 -6.03 3.29
N GLY A 85 4.34 -4.80 3.76
CA GLY A 85 3.37 -4.53 4.82
C GLY A 85 1.94 -4.95 4.44
N LEU A 86 1.52 -4.71 3.20
CA LEU A 86 0.20 -5.13 2.69
C LEU A 86 0.09 -6.64 2.51
N LYS A 87 1.16 -7.31 2.03
CA LYS A 87 1.24 -8.78 1.94
C LYS A 87 1.04 -9.42 3.31
N SER A 88 1.71 -8.90 4.34
CA SER A 88 1.65 -9.44 5.70
C SER A 88 0.26 -9.43 6.33
N ILE A 89 -0.65 -8.61 5.80
CA ILE A 89 -2.04 -8.49 6.25
C ILE A 89 -3.07 -8.93 5.20
N ASN A 90 -2.63 -9.60 4.13
CA ASN A 90 -3.46 -10.07 3.01
C ASN A 90 -4.34 -8.94 2.42
N ARG A 91 -3.73 -7.78 2.11
CA ARG A 91 -4.43 -6.62 1.55
C ARG A 91 -3.89 -6.15 0.21
N VAL A 92 -3.23 -7.04 -0.51
CA VAL A 92 -2.69 -6.78 -1.85
C VAL A 92 -2.90 -7.98 -2.75
N VAL A 93 -3.16 -7.72 -4.01
CA VAL A 93 -3.20 -8.68 -5.11
C VAL A 93 -2.04 -8.36 -6.04
N ILE A 94 -1.21 -9.33 -6.35
CA ILE A 94 -0.09 -9.19 -7.30
C ILE A 94 -0.30 -10.18 -8.41
N VAL A 95 -0.47 -9.68 -9.63
CA VAL A 95 -0.81 -10.49 -10.81
C VAL A 95 -0.06 -10.01 -12.04
N ASP A 96 0.17 -10.91 -12.99
CA ASP A 96 0.69 -10.56 -14.33
C ASP A 96 -0.33 -9.65 -15.04
N TRP A 97 0.15 -8.71 -15.84
CA TRP A 97 -0.71 -7.80 -16.60
C TRP A 97 -1.62 -8.52 -17.61
N ARG A 98 -1.29 -9.76 -17.96
CA ARG A 98 -2.09 -10.63 -18.85
C ARG A 98 -3.06 -11.54 -18.11
N GLU A 99 -3.13 -11.43 -16.78
CA GLU A 99 -4.00 -12.27 -15.98
C GLU A 99 -5.46 -12.09 -16.40
N ASP A 100 -6.22 -13.16 -16.27
CA ASP A 100 -7.66 -13.18 -16.54
C ASP A 100 -8.40 -12.18 -15.62
N ALA A 101 -9.22 -11.34 -16.20
CA ALA A 101 -9.90 -10.28 -15.47
C ALA A 101 -10.88 -10.82 -14.41
N GLN A 102 -11.56 -11.95 -14.69
CA GLN A 102 -12.46 -12.58 -13.71
C GLN A 102 -11.68 -13.08 -12.49
N HIS A 103 -10.53 -13.72 -12.72
CA HIS A 103 -9.68 -14.17 -11.62
C HIS A 103 -9.23 -13.00 -10.74
N VAL A 104 -8.78 -11.89 -11.34
CA VAL A 104 -8.37 -10.69 -10.58
C VAL A 104 -9.55 -10.05 -9.86
N PHE A 105 -10.74 -10.04 -10.48
CA PHE A 105 -11.95 -9.56 -9.81
C PHE A 105 -12.28 -10.39 -8.56
N ASP A 106 -12.16 -11.72 -8.66
CA ASP A 106 -12.41 -12.61 -7.52
C ASP A 106 -11.41 -12.35 -6.39
N LEU A 107 -10.13 -12.18 -6.69
CA LEU A 107 -9.11 -11.82 -5.70
C LEU A 107 -9.40 -10.48 -5.03
N LEU A 108 -9.79 -9.45 -5.78
CA LEU A 108 -10.17 -8.14 -5.23
C LEU A 108 -11.48 -8.22 -4.44
N ASN A 109 -12.41 -9.07 -4.86
CA ASN A 109 -13.64 -9.32 -4.12
C ASN A 109 -13.35 -9.95 -2.75
N ASP A 110 -12.41 -10.88 -2.67
CA ASP A 110 -11.94 -11.44 -1.40
C ASP A 110 -11.31 -10.38 -0.51
N LEU A 111 -10.45 -9.49 -1.07
CA LEU A 111 -9.90 -8.36 -0.32
C LEU A 111 -10.99 -7.43 0.25
N SER A 112 -12.09 -7.28 -0.48
CA SER A 112 -13.24 -6.47 -0.08
C SER A 112 -14.19 -7.19 0.89
N LYS A 113 -13.91 -8.44 1.27
CA LYS A 113 -14.80 -9.32 2.02
C LYS A 113 -16.15 -9.53 1.31
N ASN A 114 -16.07 -9.81 0.02
CA ASN A 114 -17.19 -10.03 -0.90
C ASN A 114 -18.08 -8.79 -1.16
N ALA A 115 -17.60 -7.59 -0.85
CA ALA A 115 -18.38 -6.38 -1.13
C ALA A 115 -18.55 -6.13 -2.64
N LEU A 116 -17.52 -6.40 -3.46
CA LEU A 116 -17.58 -6.13 -4.90
C LEU A 116 -18.63 -6.97 -5.61
N SER A 117 -18.84 -8.22 -5.20
CA SER A 117 -19.88 -9.08 -5.79
C SER A 117 -21.30 -8.60 -5.52
N THR A 118 -21.50 -7.69 -4.56
CA THR A 118 -22.82 -7.13 -4.21
C THR A 118 -23.12 -5.79 -4.89
N CYS A 119 -22.20 -5.24 -5.68
CA CYS A 119 -22.46 -3.99 -6.40
C CYS A 119 -23.57 -4.21 -7.46
N SER A 120 -24.34 -3.17 -7.76
CA SER A 120 -25.51 -3.24 -8.65
C SER A 120 -25.18 -3.71 -10.08
N ILE A 121 -23.94 -3.54 -10.53
CA ILE A 121 -23.47 -3.92 -11.87
C ILE A 121 -22.57 -5.16 -11.87
N SER A 122 -22.39 -5.85 -10.71
CA SER A 122 -21.49 -6.99 -10.60
C SER A 122 -21.80 -8.11 -11.61
N ARG A 123 -23.08 -8.39 -11.82
CA ARG A 123 -23.52 -9.41 -12.80
C ARG A 123 -23.19 -8.98 -14.22
N GLN A 124 -23.47 -7.72 -14.61
CA GLN A 124 -23.15 -7.20 -15.94
C GLN A 124 -21.62 -7.25 -16.17
N LEU A 125 -20.83 -6.89 -15.16
CA LEU A 125 -19.38 -6.94 -15.24
C LEU A 125 -18.85 -8.37 -15.40
N ALA A 126 -19.40 -9.34 -14.67
CA ALA A 126 -19.04 -10.75 -14.80
C ALA A 126 -19.42 -11.31 -16.18
N ASP A 127 -20.62 -10.99 -16.69
CA ASP A 127 -21.05 -11.39 -18.02
C ASP A 127 -20.13 -10.81 -19.11
N ASP A 128 -19.72 -9.55 -18.97
CA ASP A 128 -18.80 -8.88 -19.89
C ASP A 128 -17.41 -9.55 -19.88
N MET A 129 -16.85 -9.79 -18.70
CA MET A 129 -15.55 -10.48 -18.56
C MET A 129 -15.55 -11.88 -19.17
N MET A 130 -16.64 -12.66 -18.96
CA MET A 130 -16.77 -13.99 -19.56
C MET A 130 -16.91 -13.96 -21.08
N GLN A 131 -17.60 -12.95 -21.64
CA GLN A 131 -17.84 -12.86 -23.08
C GLN A 131 -16.63 -12.32 -23.84
N THR A 132 -15.93 -11.34 -23.29
CA THR A 132 -14.83 -10.65 -24.00
C THR A 132 -13.49 -11.33 -23.80
N GLN A 133 -13.30 -12.05 -22.68
CA GLN A 133 -12.04 -12.73 -22.30
C GLN A 133 -10.83 -11.79 -22.35
N PHE A 134 -11.04 -10.50 -22.10
CA PHE A 134 -9.95 -9.55 -21.98
C PHE A 134 -9.19 -9.74 -20.66
N ASN A 135 -7.89 -9.42 -20.69
CA ASN A 135 -7.07 -9.44 -19.49
C ASN A 135 -7.37 -8.23 -18.57
N ILE A 136 -6.82 -8.25 -17.38
CA ILE A 136 -7.06 -7.22 -16.37
C ILE A 136 -6.59 -5.82 -16.80
N SER A 137 -5.55 -5.70 -17.63
CA SER A 137 -5.09 -4.42 -18.17
C SER A 137 -6.20 -3.67 -18.89
N TYR A 138 -6.97 -4.38 -19.72
CA TYR A 138 -8.12 -3.81 -20.41
C TYR A 138 -9.15 -3.22 -19.44
N TYR A 139 -9.48 -3.95 -18.36
CA TYR A 139 -10.48 -3.51 -17.39
C TYR A 139 -10.00 -2.40 -16.44
N LEU A 140 -8.70 -2.28 -16.21
CA LEU A 140 -8.17 -1.22 -15.38
C LEU A 140 -7.82 0.04 -16.15
N GLU A 141 -7.41 -0.08 -17.42
CA GLU A 141 -6.81 1.02 -18.18
C GLU A 141 -7.66 1.48 -19.38
N SER A 142 -8.62 0.65 -19.85
CA SER A 142 -9.55 1.03 -20.92
C SER A 142 -10.64 1.98 -20.42
N SER A 143 -10.91 3.04 -21.22
CA SER A 143 -11.98 4.00 -20.92
C SER A 143 -13.38 3.38 -20.99
N GLU A 144 -13.56 2.27 -21.71
CA GLU A 144 -14.87 1.62 -21.89
C GLU A 144 -15.20 0.63 -20.77
N SER A 145 -14.33 -0.33 -20.53
CA SER A 145 -14.57 -1.40 -19.54
C SER A 145 -14.01 -1.10 -18.16
N GLY A 146 -12.93 -0.34 -18.06
CA GLY A 146 -12.42 0.16 -16.79
C GLY A 146 -13.44 1.00 -16.02
N PHE A 147 -14.37 1.63 -16.74
CA PHE A 147 -15.50 2.34 -16.13
C PHE A 147 -16.38 1.42 -15.27
N LEU A 148 -16.72 0.23 -15.75
CA LEU A 148 -17.56 -0.71 -14.99
C LEU A 148 -16.85 -1.21 -13.74
N PHE A 149 -15.55 -1.53 -13.84
CA PHE A 149 -14.77 -2.05 -12.72
C PHE A 149 -14.64 -1.02 -11.58
N SER A 150 -14.20 0.19 -11.91
CA SER A 150 -14.08 1.28 -10.95
C SER A 150 -15.45 1.75 -10.42
N THR A 151 -16.49 1.72 -11.25
CA THR A 151 -17.86 2.07 -10.85
C THR A 151 -18.38 1.06 -9.81
N CYS A 152 -18.14 -0.23 -10.03
CA CYS A 152 -18.50 -1.26 -9.05
C CYS A 152 -17.81 -1.00 -7.71
N ALA A 153 -16.49 -0.80 -7.69
CA ALA A 153 -15.75 -0.51 -6.48
C ALA A 153 -16.28 0.75 -5.76
N LYS A 154 -16.48 1.84 -6.51
CA LYS A 154 -17.00 3.11 -5.96
C LYS A 154 -18.39 2.99 -5.37
N SER A 155 -19.29 2.22 -6.01
CA SER A 155 -20.63 2.00 -5.48
C SER A 155 -20.61 1.30 -4.11
N MET A 156 -19.52 0.60 -3.81
CA MET A 156 -19.26 -0.05 -2.52
C MET A 156 -18.42 0.82 -1.56
N GLY A 157 -18.18 2.09 -1.92
CA GLY A 157 -17.37 3.02 -1.12
C GLY A 157 -15.87 2.72 -1.15
N LEU A 158 -15.41 1.99 -2.18
CA LEU A 158 -14.03 1.58 -2.36
C LEU A 158 -13.40 2.22 -3.61
N GLU A 159 -12.08 2.35 -3.61
CA GLU A 159 -11.26 2.67 -4.79
C GLU A 159 -10.24 1.57 -5.00
N ILE A 160 -10.07 1.16 -6.25
CA ILE A 160 -8.96 0.29 -6.66
C ILE A 160 -7.73 1.17 -6.83
N ILE A 161 -6.64 0.79 -6.20
CA ILE A 161 -5.35 1.46 -6.36
C ILE A 161 -4.33 0.51 -6.99
N GLY A 162 -3.47 1.05 -7.84
CA GLY A 162 -2.29 0.37 -8.36
C GLY A 162 -1.04 0.99 -7.75
N ILE A 163 -0.12 0.15 -7.32
CA ILE A 163 1.21 0.53 -6.81
C ILE A 163 2.22 0.02 -7.83
N ASP A 164 2.98 0.94 -8.42
CA ASP A 164 4.03 0.59 -9.37
C ASP A 164 5.31 0.24 -8.60
N ASP A 165 5.72 -1.01 -8.66
CA ASP A 165 6.94 -1.54 -8.06
C ASP A 165 8.10 -1.62 -9.05
N GLY A 166 7.88 -1.16 -10.30
CA GLY A 166 8.86 -1.23 -11.39
C GLY A 166 8.96 -2.62 -12.04
N ALA A 167 8.12 -3.58 -11.63
CA ALA A 167 8.02 -4.88 -12.25
C ALA A 167 6.94 -4.91 -13.36
N ASP A 168 6.92 -5.98 -14.15
CA ASP A 168 5.91 -6.22 -15.20
C ASP A 168 4.67 -6.92 -14.60
N SER A 169 4.12 -6.33 -13.53
CA SER A 169 2.96 -6.85 -12.81
C SER A 169 2.04 -5.74 -12.32
N PHE A 170 0.79 -6.07 -12.04
CA PHE A 170 -0.12 -5.20 -11.29
C PHE A 170 -0.05 -5.53 -9.81
N VAL A 171 0.28 -4.54 -9.00
CA VAL A 171 0.16 -4.59 -7.55
C VAL A 171 -1.08 -3.79 -7.17
N LEU A 172 -2.18 -4.48 -6.86
CA LEU A 172 -3.50 -3.87 -6.64
C LEU A 172 -3.91 -3.95 -5.18
N SER A 173 -4.59 -2.92 -4.71
CA SER A 173 -5.22 -2.92 -3.38
C SER A 173 -6.52 -2.10 -3.39
N LEU A 174 -7.23 -2.13 -2.27
CA LEU A 174 -8.49 -1.41 -2.09
C LEU A 174 -8.38 -0.44 -0.91
N ILE A 175 -8.78 0.80 -1.15
CA ILE A 175 -8.90 1.83 -0.10
C ILE A 175 -10.33 2.38 -0.04
N PRO A 176 -10.78 2.96 1.09
CA PRO A 176 -12.03 3.73 1.14
C PRO A 176 -11.98 4.91 0.16
N SER A 177 -13.04 5.13 -0.62
CA SER A 177 -13.12 6.19 -1.65
C SER A 177 -12.83 7.59 -1.09
N GLY A 178 -13.21 7.86 0.16
CA GLY A 178 -12.92 9.13 0.83
C GLY A 178 -11.42 9.42 1.04
N ASN A 179 -10.55 8.45 0.82
CA ASN A 179 -9.10 8.57 0.96
C ASN A 179 -8.36 8.86 -0.34
N ALA A 180 -9.01 8.75 -1.50
CA ALA A 180 -8.37 8.87 -2.82
C ALA A 180 -7.62 10.21 -3.02
N ALA A 181 -8.22 11.33 -2.63
CA ALA A 181 -7.59 12.64 -2.75
C ALA A 181 -6.34 12.78 -1.87
N LYS A 182 -6.38 12.25 -0.65
CA LYS A 182 -5.23 12.24 0.28
C LYS A 182 -4.13 11.31 -0.25
N LEU A 183 -4.50 10.13 -0.75
CA LEU A 183 -3.56 9.21 -1.40
C LEU A 183 -2.78 9.93 -2.50
N LYS A 184 -3.48 10.57 -3.44
CA LYS A 184 -2.86 11.32 -4.53
C LYS A 184 -1.88 12.38 -4.03
N THR A 185 -2.28 13.16 -3.02
CA THR A 185 -1.42 14.21 -2.44
C THR A 185 -0.13 13.63 -1.87
N TYR A 186 -0.22 12.58 -1.04
CA TYR A 186 0.98 12.00 -0.42
C TYR A 186 1.85 11.24 -1.41
N SER A 187 1.26 10.52 -2.38
CA SER A 187 2.02 9.84 -3.44
C SER A 187 2.84 10.83 -4.26
N GLN A 188 2.25 11.96 -4.65
CA GLN A 188 2.96 13.04 -5.36
C GLN A 188 4.08 13.65 -4.50
N GLN A 189 3.81 13.94 -3.23
CA GLN A 189 4.80 14.51 -2.31
C GLN A 189 6.00 13.57 -2.12
N LEU A 190 5.76 12.27 -2.06
CA LEU A 190 6.77 11.24 -1.88
C LEU A 190 7.38 10.75 -3.20
N LYS A 191 6.87 11.23 -4.35
CA LYS A 191 7.27 10.79 -5.69
C LYS A 191 7.10 9.28 -5.91
N LEU A 192 6.06 8.70 -5.28
CA LEU A 192 5.69 7.31 -5.48
C LEU A 192 4.67 7.20 -6.60
N ASN A 193 4.84 6.22 -7.46
CA ASN A 193 3.90 5.96 -8.55
C ASN A 193 2.74 5.09 -8.05
N ILE A 194 1.82 5.71 -7.31
CA ILE A 194 0.59 5.08 -6.82
C ILE A 194 -0.58 5.79 -7.45
N LYS A 195 -1.37 5.06 -8.23
CA LYS A 195 -2.52 5.58 -8.97
C LYS A 195 -3.84 5.02 -8.46
N THR A 196 -4.92 5.78 -8.59
CA THR A 196 -6.28 5.27 -8.52
C THR A 196 -6.75 4.98 -9.93
N TYR A 197 -7.46 3.88 -10.12
CA TYR A 197 -8.14 3.58 -11.37
C TYR A 197 -9.48 4.32 -11.38
N ASP A 198 -9.38 5.65 -11.55
CA ASP A 198 -10.53 6.56 -11.61
C ASP A 198 -10.75 7.02 -13.03
N ASN A 199 -11.91 6.69 -13.60
CA ASN A 199 -12.30 7.05 -14.95
C ASN A 199 -12.75 8.51 -15.10
N ARG A 200 -12.26 9.41 -14.31
CA ARG A 200 -12.39 10.81 -14.67
C ARG A 200 -11.38 11.12 -15.78
N VAL A 201 -11.82 11.01 -17.01
CA VAL A 201 -11.18 11.72 -18.12
C VAL A 201 -11.09 13.17 -17.66
N THR A 202 -9.90 13.60 -17.25
CA THR A 202 -9.62 15.03 -17.10
C THR A 202 -9.60 15.59 -18.51
N SER A 203 -10.76 16.11 -18.94
CA SER A 203 -10.91 16.99 -20.08
C SER A 203 -10.15 18.29 -19.85
#